data_004be2ccfc4197147bc6c3da079ccdc8
#
_entry.id   004be2ccfc4197147bc6c3da079ccdc8
#
_cell.length_a   1.000
_cell.length_b   1.000
_cell.length_c   1.000
_cell.angle_alpha   90.00
_cell.angle_beta   90.00
_cell.angle_gamma   90.00
#
_symmetry.space_group_name_H-M   'P 1'
#
loop_
_entity.id
_entity.type
_entity.pdbx_description
1 polymer ?
#
loop_
_entity_poly.entity_id
_entity_poly.type
_entity_poly.pdbx_seq_one_letter_code
_entity_poly.pdbx_strand_id
1 'polypeptide(L)' 'MKNTVKQLRKQAGMRQEDMARLLGVSRQTIIAIENDKYNPTLELAMKIAKLLGLHVDEIFFLDEE' A
#
# COMPACT_ATOMS: atom_id res chain seq x y z
N MET A 1 3.91 -4.69 -10.67
CA MET A 1 4.78 -3.94 -9.74
C MET A 1 4.70 -4.58 -8.36
N LYS A 2 5.83 -4.74 -7.71
CA LYS A 2 5.89 -5.35 -6.38
C LYS A 2 5.86 -4.28 -5.29
N ASN A 3 5.45 -4.67 -4.09
CA ASN A 3 5.41 -3.73 -2.98
C ASN A 3 5.57 -4.45 -1.63
N THR A 4 5.80 -3.67 -0.59
CA THR A 4 5.94 -4.16 0.78
C THR A 4 4.82 -3.64 1.69
N VAL A 5 3.68 -3.27 1.11
CA VAL A 5 2.57 -2.69 1.86
C VAL A 5 2.11 -3.62 2.98
N LYS A 6 1.95 -4.92 2.68
CA LYS A 6 1.48 -5.89 3.67
C LYS A 6 2.41 -5.97 4.88
N GLN A 7 3.72 -6.09 4.65
CA GLN A 7 4.70 -6.18 5.71
C GLN A 7 4.72 -4.91 6.56
N LEU A 8 4.72 -3.75 5.89
CA LEU A 8 4.76 -2.46 6.59
C LEU A 8 3.48 -2.21 7.37
N ARG A 9 2.33 -2.59 6.80
CA ARG A 9 1.04 -2.49 7.49
C ARG A 9 1.03 -3.33 8.76
N LYS A 10 1.51 -4.56 8.67
CA LYS A 10 1.58 -5.45 9.83
C LYS A 10 2.53 -4.92 10.90
N GLN A 11 3.67 -4.39 10.49
CA GLN A 11 4.63 -3.77 11.43
C GLN A 11 4.01 -2.58 12.15
N ALA A 12 3.13 -1.85 11.48
CA ALA A 12 2.41 -0.72 12.08
C ALA A 12 1.21 -1.15 12.92
N GLY A 13 0.92 -2.44 13.03
CA GLY A 13 -0.18 -2.95 13.81
C GLY A 13 -1.55 -2.70 13.22
N MET A 14 -1.64 -2.45 11.91
CA MET A 14 -2.90 -2.17 11.23
C MET A 14 -3.46 -3.41 10.55
N ARG A 15 -4.79 -3.59 10.63
CA ARG A 15 -5.50 -4.55 9.81
C ARG A 15 -5.77 -3.95 8.44
N GLN A 16 -6.10 -4.80 7.45
CA GLN A 16 -6.43 -4.31 6.11
C GLN A 16 -7.57 -3.30 6.15
N GLU A 17 -8.61 -3.57 6.95
CA GLU A 17 -9.76 -2.67 7.06
C GLU A 17 -9.40 -1.33 7.71
N ASP A 18 -8.44 -1.32 8.64
CA ASP A 18 -7.99 -0.08 9.27
C ASP A 18 -7.27 0.79 8.24
N MET A 19 -6.37 0.21 7.48
CA MET A 19 -5.65 0.93 6.44
C MET A 19 -6.61 1.46 5.38
N ALA A 20 -7.56 0.61 4.94
CA ALA A 20 -8.56 1.01 3.95
C ALA A 20 -9.35 2.23 4.42
N ARG A 21 -9.80 2.22 5.67
CA ARG A 21 -10.56 3.33 6.25
C ARG A 21 -9.73 4.62 6.29
N LEU A 22 -8.48 4.51 6.73
CA LEU A 22 -7.59 5.68 6.83
C LEU A 22 -7.28 6.27 5.47
N LEU A 23 -7.21 5.45 4.44
CA LEU A 23 -6.91 5.89 3.08
C LEU A 23 -8.16 6.27 2.28
N GLY A 24 -9.36 5.98 2.80
CA GLY A 24 -10.60 6.28 2.11
C GLY A 24 -10.88 5.35 0.92
N VAL A 25 -10.42 4.12 0.97
CA VAL A 25 -10.64 3.12 -0.08
C VAL A 25 -11.29 1.88 0.52
N SER A 26 -11.72 0.95 -0.33
CA SER A 26 -12.29 -0.31 0.13
C SER A 26 -11.19 -1.27 0.60
N ARG A 27 -11.56 -2.21 1.48
CA ARG A 27 -10.65 -3.28 1.88
C ARG A 27 -10.19 -4.10 0.68
N GLN A 28 -11.07 -4.30 -0.30
CA GLN A 28 -10.76 -5.03 -1.54
C GLN A 28 -9.59 -4.37 -2.28
N THR A 29 -9.56 -3.04 -2.29
CA THR A 29 -8.46 -2.29 -2.91
C THR A 29 -7.13 -2.60 -2.21
N ILE A 30 -7.12 -2.64 -0.88
CA ILE A 30 -5.91 -2.97 -0.12
C ILE A 30 -5.47 -4.41 -0.42
N ILE A 31 -6.41 -5.35 -0.44
CA ILE A 31 -6.11 -6.75 -0.75
C ILE A 31 -5.49 -6.85 -2.15
N ALA A 32 -6.07 -6.18 -3.14
CA ALA A 32 -5.57 -6.22 -4.51
C ALA A 32 -4.16 -5.62 -4.62
N ILE A 33 -3.89 -4.53 -3.92
CA ILE A 33 -2.55 -3.91 -3.89
C ILE A 33 -1.56 -4.89 -3.27
N GLU A 34 -1.88 -5.47 -2.12
CA GLU A 34 -0.96 -6.35 -1.40
C GLU A 34 -0.66 -7.63 -2.18
N ASN A 35 -1.56 -8.05 -3.05
CA ASN A 35 -1.39 -9.25 -3.88
C ASN A 35 -0.83 -8.95 -5.27
N ASP A 36 -0.34 -7.74 -5.49
CA ASP A 36 0.23 -7.30 -6.77
C ASP A 36 -0.76 -7.40 -7.95
N LYS A 37 -2.06 -7.33 -7.65
CA LYS A 37 -3.12 -7.40 -8.65
C LYS A 37 -3.57 -6.01 -9.13
N TYR A 38 -3.21 -4.97 -8.41
CA TYR A 38 -3.62 -3.60 -8.72
C TYR A 38 -2.51 -2.65 -8.29
N ASN A 39 -2.09 -1.81 -9.22
CA ASN A 39 -1.13 -0.75 -8.91
C ASN A 39 -1.92 0.49 -8.51
N PRO A 40 -1.67 1.06 -7.34
CA PRO A 40 -2.42 2.24 -6.92
C PRO A 40 -2.14 3.42 -7.84
N THR A 41 -3.11 4.36 -7.90
CA THR A 41 -2.87 5.64 -8.55
C THR A 41 -1.74 6.36 -7.83
N LEU A 42 -1.14 7.35 -8.47
CA LEU A 42 -0.09 8.14 -7.83
C LEU A 42 -0.58 8.77 -6.54
N GLU A 43 -1.79 9.32 -6.55
CA GLU A 43 -2.37 9.93 -5.35
C GLU A 43 -2.47 8.92 -4.20
N LEU A 44 -2.98 7.73 -4.49
CA LEU A 44 -3.13 6.70 -3.47
C LEU A 44 -1.76 6.21 -2.97
N ALA A 45 -0.80 6.05 -3.88
CA ALA A 45 0.56 5.66 -3.51
C ALA A 45 1.21 6.69 -2.57
N MET A 46 1.00 7.97 -2.84
CA MET A 46 1.51 9.05 -1.99
C MET A 46 0.82 9.05 -0.62
N LYS A 47 -0.47 8.77 -0.58
CA LYS A 47 -1.21 8.66 0.69
C LYS A 47 -0.72 7.48 1.52
N ILE A 48 -0.45 6.35 0.88
CA ILE A 48 0.11 5.17 1.55
C ILE A 48 1.48 5.50 2.13
N ALA A 49 2.34 6.15 1.34
CA ALA A 49 3.68 6.53 1.78
C ALA A 49 3.61 7.47 2.99
N LYS A 50 2.72 8.46 2.93
CA LYS A 50 2.54 9.39 4.03
C LYS A 50 2.05 8.69 5.30
N LEU A 51 1.10 7.78 5.15
CA LEU A 51 0.56 7.01 6.28
C LEU A 51 1.64 6.16 6.95
N LEU A 52 2.51 5.55 6.15
CA LEU A 52 3.55 4.66 6.66
C LEU A 52 4.84 5.40 7.03
N GLY A 53 4.93 6.70 6.73
CA GLY A 53 6.10 7.50 7.06
C GLY A 53 7.33 7.17 6.22
N LEU A 54 7.12 6.72 4.98
CA LEU A 54 8.19 6.32 4.07
C LEU A 54 8.02 7.00 2.71
N HIS A 55 9.04 6.89 1.87
CA HIS A 55 8.96 7.35 0.49
C HIS A 55 8.31 6.29 -0.39
N VAL A 56 7.67 6.73 -1.48
CA VAL A 56 6.97 5.82 -2.38
C VAL A 56 7.90 4.71 -2.90
N ASP A 57 9.13 5.05 -3.25
CA ASP A 57 10.08 4.08 -3.78
C ASP A 57 10.66 3.13 -2.73
N GLU A 58 10.35 3.36 -1.46
CA GLU A 58 10.68 2.41 -0.40
C GLU A 58 9.57 1.37 -0.22
N ILE A 59 8.43 1.59 -0.83
CA ILE A 59 7.23 0.76 -0.67
C ILE A 59 6.90 0.02 -1.97
N PHE A 60 7.00 0.71 -3.10
CA PHE A 60 6.65 0.18 -4.42
C PHE A 60 7.89 0.06 -5.28
N PHE A 61 8.00 -1.04 -5.99
CA PHE A 61 9.20 -1.36 -6.77
C PHE A 61 8.81 -1.71 -8.20
N LEU A 62 9.49 -1.10 -9.16
CA LEU A 62 9.29 -1.43 -10.57
C LEU A 62 9.83 -2.85 -10.81
N ASP A 63 9.15 -3.59 -11.68
CA ASP A 63 9.63 -4.89 -12.08
C ASP A 63 10.88 -4.70 -12.94
N GLU A 64 11.90 -5.50 -12.67
CA GLU A 64 13.13 -5.47 -13.44
C GLU A 64 13.13 -6.60 -14.46
N GLU A 65 13.71 -6.34 -15.61
CA GLU A 65 13.84 -7.32 -16.68
C GLU A 65 15.19 -8.01 -16.63
#